data_df411f18505e8dcd4451e6053f36a8b2
#
_entry.id   df411f18505e8dcd4451e6053f36a8b2
#
_cell.length_a   1.000
_cell.length_b   1.000
_cell.length_c   1.000
_cell.angle_alpha   90.00
_cell.angle_beta   90.00
_cell.angle_gamma   90.00
#
_symmetry.space_group_name_H-M   'P 1'
#
loop_
_entity.id
_entity.type
_entity.pdbx_description
1 polymer ?
#
loop_
_entity_poly.entity_id
_entity_poly.type
_entity_poly.pdbx_seq_one_letter_code
_entity_poly.pdbx_strand_id
1 'polypeptide(L)'
;MSNASISIRKRNPSYQAYQILHVAFVVAPLMAGADKFFHFLVNWDQYLSPLVARMLPVSGHRFMLGVGLIEIVAGLLVAFMPAIGGLVVGVWLCGIILNLLSIPGYYDVALRDLGLALAAFALARLATEFDTRS
;
A
#
# COMPACT_ATOMS: atom_id res chain seq x y z
N MET A 1 20.51 -12.84 19.33
CA MET A 1 20.47 -11.45 19.82
C MET A 1 20.30 -11.47 21.34
N SER A 2 21.09 -10.66 22.05
CA SER A 2 20.99 -10.57 23.52
C SER A 2 19.73 -9.80 23.94
N ASN A 3 19.30 -10.00 25.20
CA ASN A 3 18.16 -9.26 25.75
C ASN A 3 18.44 -7.76 25.78
N ALA A 4 19.67 -7.33 26.03
CA ALA A 4 20.05 -5.92 26.03
C ALA A 4 19.88 -5.31 24.64
N SER A 5 20.28 -6.01 23.57
CA SER A 5 20.13 -5.54 22.19
C SER A 5 18.67 -5.40 21.81
N ILE A 6 17.82 -6.34 22.22
CA ILE A 6 16.39 -6.28 21.96
C ILE A 6 15.75 -5.08 22.67
N SER A 7 16.11 -4.83 23.94
CA SER A 7 15.60 -3.68 24.69
C SER A 7 16.00 -2.35 24.06
N ILE A 8 17.25 -2.21 23.62
CA ILE A 8 17.72 -0.99 22.97
C ILE A 8 16.97 -0.76 21.67
N ARG A 9 16.80 -1.82 20.86
CA ARG A 9 16.07 -1.72 19.60
C ARG A 9 14.63 -1.27 19.82
N LYS A 10 13.93 -1.84 20.81
CA LYS A 10 12.53 -1.49 21.10
C LYS A 10 12.37 -0.04 21.55
N ARG A 11 13.40 0.56 22.16
CA ARG A 11 13.38 1.96 22.59
C ARG A 11 13.78 2.93 21.48
N ASN A 12 14.36 2.41 20.39
CA ASN A 12 14.84 3.25 19.30
C ASN A 12 13.64 3.81 18.52
N PRO A 13 13.51 5.15 18.40
CA PRO A 13 12.42 5.75 17.64
C PRO A 13 12.35 5.28 16.19
N SER A 14 13.49 5.03 15.54
CA SER A 14 13.51 4.53 14.17
C SER A 14 12.87 3.15 14.08
N TYR A 15 13.13 2.28 15.04
CA TYR A 15 12.53 0.95 15.08
C TYR A 15 11.03 1.04 15.34
N GLN A 16 10.60 1.93 16.22
CA GLN A 16 9.19 2.16 16.49
C GLN A 16 8.47 2.68 15.24
N ALA A 17 9.09 3.62 14.53
CA ALA A 17 8.54 4.12 13.27
C ALA A 17 8.42 3.00 12.23
N TYR A 18 9.43 2.14 12.13
CA TYR A 18 9.38 0.98 11.26
C TYR A 18 8.19 0.08 11.61
N GLN A 19 7.99 -0.22 12.89
CA GLN A 19 6.87 -1.07 13.32
C GLN A 19 5.52 -0.45 12.98
N ILE A 20 5.35 0.84 13.21
CA ILE A 20 4.11 1.55 12.89
C ILE A 20 3.81 1.45 11.40
N LEU A 21 4.80 1.76 10.57
CA LEU A 21 4.65 1.69 9.11
C LEU A 21 4.42 0.27 8.63
N HIS A 22 5.13 -0.69 9.21
CA HIS A 22 4.99 -2.11 8.83
C HIS A 22 3.55 -2.59 9.07
N VAL A 23 3.02 -2.35 10.27
CA VAL A 23 1.65 -2.74 10.60
C VAL A 23 0.65 -2.01 9.70
N ALA A 24 0.82 -0.71 9.51
CA ALA A 24 -0.10 0.09 8.69
C ALA A 24 -0.16 -0.41 7.25
N PHE A 25 0.99 -0.71 6.65
CA PHE A 25 1.05 -1.15 5.25
C PHE A 25 0.78 -2.64 5.06
N VAL A 26 0.66 -3.41 6.13
CA VAL A 26 0.09 -4.75 6.06
C VAL A 26 -1.44 -4.66 6.12
N VAL A 27 -1.96 -3.93 7.11
CA VAL A 27 -3.40 -3.88 7.39
C VAL A 27 -4.15 -3.12 6.29
N ALA A 28 -3.65 -1.97 5.87
CA ALA A 28 -4.37 -1.12 4.93
C ALA A 28 -4.62 -1.78 3.57
N PRO A 29 -3.61 -2.37 2.90
CA PRO A 29 -3.86 -3.07 1.64
C PRO A 29 -4.77 -4.28 1.80
N LEU A 30 -4.63 -5.03 2.90
CA LEU A 30 -5.49 -6.20 3.14
C LEU A 30 -6.94 -5.77 3.29
N MET A 31 -7.20 -4.70 4.06
CA MET A 31 -8.55 -4.20 4.26
C MET A 31 -9.12 -3.59 2.99
N ALA A 32 -8.34 -2.77 2.30
CA ALA A 32 -8.79 -2.14 1.06
C ALA A 32 -9.06 -3.17 -0.03
N GLY A 33 -8.17 -4.16 -0.15
CA GLY A 33 -8.34 -5.24 -1.12
C GLY A 33 -9.58 -6.08 -0.82
N ALA A 34 -9.78 -6.46 0.43
CA ALA A 34 -10.97 -7.21 0.85
C ALA A 34 -12.24 -6.39 0.62
N ASP A 35 -12.21 -5.08 0.92
CA ASP A 35 -13.38 -4.21 0.74
C ASP A 35 -13.80 -4.09 -0.72
N LYS A 36 -12.89 -4.25 -1.67
CA LYS A 36 -13.25 -4.24 -3.09
C LYS A 36 -14.19 -5.39 -3.46
N PHE A 37 -14.20 -6.47 -2.68
CA PHE A 37 -15.13 -7.57 -2.86
C PHE A 37 -16.44 -7.36 -2.11
N PHE A 38 -16.42 -6.62 -1.00
CA PHE A 38 -17.57 -6.46 -0.10
C PHE A 38 -18.22 -5.08 -0.16
N HIS A 39 -17.52 -4.05 -0.59
CA HIS A 39 -18.01 -2.67 -0.73
C HIS A 39 -18.56 -2.06 0.58
N PHE A 40 -17.98 -2.43 1.74
CA PHE A 40 -18.41 -1.87 3.02
C PHE A 40 -17.99 -0.43 3.23
N LEU A 41 -16.81 -0.04 2.73
CA LEU A 41 -16.29 1.31 2.93
C LEU A 41 -16.72 2.25 1.81
N VAL A 42 -16.50 1.84 0.57
CA VAL A 42 -16.86 2.65 -0.61
C VAL A 42 -17.13 1.74 -1.80
N ASN A 43 -17.74 2.32 -2.84
CA ASN A 43 -17.76 1.71 -4.16
C ASN A 43 -16.46 2.09 -4.88
N TRP A 44 -15.51 1.17 -4.90
CA TRP A 44 -14.18 1.43 -5.46
C TRP A 44 -14.19 1.67 -6.96
N ASP A 45 -15.23 1.23 -7.67
CA ASP A 45 -15.35 1.42 -9.12
C ASP A 45 -15.35 2.90 -9.51
N GLN A 46 -15.81 3.79 -8.60
CA GLN A 46 -15.82 5.23 -8.85
C GLN A 46 -14.43 5.84 -9.02
N TYR A 47 -13.39 5.17 -8.51
CA TYR A 47 -12.01 5.68 -8.59
C TYR A 47 -11.27 5.22 -9.84
N LEU A 48 -11.90 4.40 -10.67
CA LEU A 48 -11.30 3.99 -11.94
C LEU A 48 -11.51 5.09 -12.99
N SER A 49 -10.41 5.57 -13.57
CA SER A 49 -10.47 6.58 -14.60
C SER A 49 -11.23 6.08 -15.83
N PRO A 50 -12.17 6.87 -16.38
CA PRO A 50 -12.83 6.50 -17.64
C PRO A 50 -11.86 6.24 -18.79
N LEU A 51 -10.73 6.97 -18.82
CA LEU A 51 -9.70 6.76 -19.83
C LEU A 51 -9.10 5.35 -19.71
N VAL A 52 -8.77 4.96 -18.48
CA VAL A 52 -8.22 3.62 -18.20
C VAL A 52 -9.28 2.56 -18.52
N ALA A 53 -10.53 2.79 -18.13
CA ALA A 53 -11.62 1.83 -18.34
C ALA A 53 -11.81 1.52 -19.82
N ARG A 54 -11.65 2.53 -20.70
CA ARG A 54 -11.78 2.34 -22.15
C ARG A 54 -10.70 1.46 -22.75
N MET A 55 -9.54 1.38 -22.08
CA MET A 55 -8.39 0.60 -22.56
C MET A 55 -8.40 -0.84 -22.08
N LEU A 56 -9.34 -1.19 -21.19
CA LEU A 56 -9.37 -2.52 -20.57
C LEU A 56 -10.20 -3.50 -21.42
N PRO A 57 -9.74 -4.77 -21.51
CA PRO A 57 -10.51 -5.82 -22.19
C PRO A 57 -11.63 -6.39 -21.35
N VAL A 58 -11.77 -5.97 -20.08
CA VAL A 58 -12.79 -6.43 -19.14
C VAL A 58 -13.55 -5.24 -18.57
N SER A 59 -14.69 -5.50 -17.91
CA SER A 59 -15.45 -4.43 -17.26
C SER A 59 -14.63 -3.76 -16.16
N GLY A 60 -14.92 -2.47 -15.88
CA GLY A 60 -14.25 -1.74 -14.81
C GLY A 60 -14.40 -2.42 -13.46
N HIS A 61 -15.61 -2.97 -13.18
CA HIS A 61 -15.85 -3.68 -11.93
C HIS A 61 -14.95 -4.92 -11.78
N ARG A 62 -14.82 -5.73 -12.82
CA ARG A 62 -13.94 -6.91 -12.80
C ARG A 62 -12.48 -6.50 -12.65
N PHE A 63 -12.09 -5.40 -13.28
CA PHE A 63 -10.74 -4.87 -13.13
C PHE A 63 -10.47 -4.48 -11.67
N MET A 64 -11.42 -3.81 -11.02
CA MET A 64 -11.27 -3.40 -9.61
C MET A 64 -11.24 -4.60 -8.67
N LEU A 65 -11.94 -5.68 -8.98
CA LEU A 65 -11.81 -6.92 -8.21
C LEU A 65 -10.41 -7.51 -8.34
N GLY A 66 -9.84 -7.48 -9.54
CA GLY A 66 -8.46 -7.89 -9.78
C GLY A 66 -7.47 -7.02 -9.01
N VAL A 67 -7.70 -5.71 -8.97
CA VAL A 67 -6.90 -4.78 -8.18
C VAL A 67 -6.98 -5.14 -6.70
N GLY A 68 -8.18 -5.47 -6.20
CA GLY A 68 -8.36 -5.90 -4.82
C GLY A 68 -7.54 -7.15 -4.48
N LEU A 69 -7.51 -8.11 -5.38
CA LEU A 69 -6.69 -9.32 -5.20
C LEU A 69 -5.20 -8.98 -5.14
N ILE A 70 -4.74 -8.11 -6.04
CA ILE A 70 -3.34 -7.65 -6.06
C ILE A 70 -3.00 -6.94 -4.75
N GLU A 71 -3.90 -6.13 -4.22
CA GLU A 71 -3.68 -5.42 -2.95
C GLU A 71 -3.56 -6.38 -1.78
N ILE A 72 -4.35 -7.45 -1.75
CA ILE A 72 -4.23 -8.48 -0.73
C ILE A 72 -2.85 -9.14 -0.81
N VAL A 73 -2.42 -9.49 -2.00
CA VAL A 73 -1.08 -10.06 -2.21
C VAL A 73 0.00 -9.08 -1.78
N ALA A 74 -0.15 -7.80 -2.13
CA ALA A 74 0.82 -6.77 -1.73
C ALA A 74 0.89 -6.63 -0.21
N GLY A 75 -0.24 -6.67 0.48
CA GLY A 75 -0.26 -6.62 1.95
C GLY A 75 0.46 -7.81 2.57
N LEU A 76 0.27 -9.00 2.02
CA LEU A 76 0.98 -10.19 2.47
C LEU A 76 2.48 -10.08 2.19
N LEU A 77 2.85 -9.50 1.05
CA LEU A 77 4.26 -9.27 0.71
C LEU A 77 4.92 -8.33 1.71
N VAL A 78 4.22 -7.26 2.11
CA VAL A 78 4.72 -6.34 3.15
C VAL A 78 4.88 -7.08 4.48
N ALA A 79 3.96 -7.98 4.81
CA ALA A 79 4.01 -8.73 6.06
C ALA A 79 5.27 -9.60 6.14
N PHE A 80 5.63 -10.27 5.05
CA PHE A 80 6.72 -11.24 5.04
C PHE A 80 8.04 -10.67 4.53
N MET A 81 7.99 -9.68 3.64
CA MET A 81 9.18 -9.07 3.02
C MET A 81 9.00 -7.55 2.95
N PRO A 82 9.11 -6.84 4.10
CA PRO A 82 8.71 -5.43 4.17
C PRO A 82 9.53 -4.48 3.30
N ALA A 83 10.82 -4.77 3.06
CA ALA A 83 11.61 -3.89 2.18
C ALA A 83 11.13 -3.97 0.73
N ILE A 84 10.95 -5.17 0.22
CA ILE A 84 10.44 -5.38 -1.14
C ILE A 84 8.96 -4.98 -1.21
N GLY A 85 8.17 -5.39 -0.22
CA GLY A 85 6.75 -5.07 -0.16
C GLY A 85 6.49 -3.57 -0.10
N GLY A 86 7.25 -2.85 0.73
CA GLY A 86 7.13 -1.39 0.80
C GLY A 86 7.44 -0.72 -0.52
N LEU A 87 8.48 -1.18 -1.22
CA LEU A 87 8.81 -0.66 -2.54
C LEU A 87 7.70 -0.94 -3.55
N VAL A 88 7.18 -2.15 -3.57
CA VAL A 88 6.08 -2.54 -4.47
C VAL A 88 4.84 -1.70 -4.20
N VAL A 89 4.46 -1.52 -2.93
CA VAL A 89 3.30 -0.70 -2.57
C VAL A 89 3.52 0.75 -2.97
N GLY A 90 4.72 1.30 -2.76
CA GLY A 90 5.03 2.66 -3.17
C GLY A 90 4.86 2.88 -4.67
N VAL A 91 5.39 1.98 -5.48
CA VAL A 91 5.26 2.02 -6.94
C VAL A 91 3.79 1.87 -7.35
N TRP A 92 3.07 0.95 -6.71
CA TRP A 92 1.64 0.75 -6.95
C TRP A 92 0.83 2.01 -6.67
N LEU A 93 1.13 2.68 -5.55
CA LEU A 93 0.46 3.95 -5.20
C LEU A 93 0.77 5.04 -6.22
N CYS A 94 1.97 5.09 -6.76
CA CYS A 94 2.29 6.03 -7.85
C CYS A 94 1.39 5.78 -9.06
N GLY A 95 1.14 4.51 -9.41
CA GLY A 95 0.21 4.16 -10.48
C GLY A 95 -1.22 4.61 -10.18
N ILE A 96 -1.67 4.42 -8.94
CA ILE A 96 -2.98 4.88 -8.50
C ILE A 96 -3.10 6.40 -8.62
N ILE A 97 -2.05 7.14 -8.23
CA ILE A 97 -2.03 8.59 -8.33
C ILE A 97 -2.21 9.02 -9.78
N LEU A 98 -1.49 8.41 -10.72
CA LEU A 98 -1.65 8.74 -12.14
C LEU A 98 -3.07 8.48 -12.62
N ASN A 99 -3.70 7.38 -12.18
CA ASN A 99 -5.10 7.10 -12.49
C ASN A 99 -6.01 8.19 -11.93
N LEU A 100 -5.83 8.60 -10.68
CA LEU A 100 -6.68 9.60 -10.02
C LEU A 100 -6.51 10.98 -10.66
N LEU A 101 -5.30 11.33 -11.09
CA LEU A 101 -5.05 12.62 -11.74
C LEU A 101 -5.77 12.75 -13.07
N SER A 102 -6.16 11.63 -13.69
CA SER A 102 -6.96 11.63 -14.92
C SER A 102 -8.46 11.74 -14.67
N ILE A 103 -8.89 11.83 -13.40
CA ILE A 103 -10.29 11.99 -13.01
C ILE A 103 -10.47 13.36 -12.34
N PRO A 104 -11.24 14.29 -12.93
CA PRO A 104 -11.53 15.55 -12.25
C PRO A 104 -12.25 15.30 -10.93
N GLY A 105 -11.84 15.99 -9.87
CA GLY A 105 -12.49 15.93 -8.56
C GLY A 105 -11.84 15.00 -7.55
N TYR A 106 -10.81 14.24 -7.92
CA TYR A 106 -10.11 13.33 -7.01
C TYR A 106 -8.66 13.76 -6.73
N TYR A 107 -8.33 15.03 -6.94
CA TYR A 107 -6.97 15.53 -6.71
C TYR A 107 -6.59 15.50 -5.23
N ASP A 108 -7.56 15.67 -4.33
CA ASP A 108 -7.36 15.55 -2.90
C ASP A 108 -6.98 14.12 -2.50
N VAL A 109 -7.64 13.14 -3.10
CA VAL A 109 -7.31 11.71 -2.87
C VAL A 109 -5.92 11.40 -3.42
N ALA A 110 -5.58 11.95 -4.60
CA ALA A 110 -4.26 11.76 -5.19
C ALA A 110 -3.16 12.35 -4.29
N LEU A 111 -3.40 13.53 -3.70
CA LEU A 111 -2.46 14.13 -2.76
C LEU A 111 -2.25 13.26 -1.53
N ARG A 112 -3.32 12.70 -0.98
CA ARG A 112 -3.23 11.77 0.14
C ARG A 112 -2.41 10.54 -0.23
N ASP A 113 -2.65 9.98 -1.41
CA ASP A 113 -1.93 8.80 -1.87
C ASP A 113 -0.46 9.07 -2.13
N LEU A 114 -0.11 10.31 -2.51
CA LEU A 114 1.29 10.72 -2.60
C LEU A 114 1.99 10.61 -1.24
N GLY A 115 1.35 11.10 -0.17
CA GLY A 115 1.87 10.94 1.17
C GLY A 115 2.03 9.46 1.56
N LEU A 116 1.06 8.64 1.19
CA LEU A 116 1.14 7.19 1.44
C LEU A 116 2.26 6.54 0.63
N ALA A 117 2.47 6.94 -0.62
CA ALA A 117 3.57 6.42 -1.43
C ALA A 117 4.92 6.74 -0.80
N LEU A 118 5.11 7.97 -0.34
CA LEU A 118 6.34 8.38 0.34
C LEU A 118 6.54 7.57 1.63
N ALA A 119 5.46 7.34 2.39
CA ALA A 119 5.53 6.53 3.59
C ALA A 119 5.89 5.06 3.28
N ALA A 120 5.38 4.52 2.18
CA ALA A 120 5.72 3.17 1.75
C ALA A 120 7.21 3.05 1.39
N PHE A 121 7.76 4.05 0.70
CA PHE A 121 9.19 4.07 0.40
C PHE A 121 10.01 4.24 1.67
N ALA A 122 9.54 5.02 2.65
CA ALA A 122 10.20 5.14 3.94
C ALA A 122 10.21 3.79 4.67
N LEU A 123 9.10 3.05 4.64
CA LEU A 123 9.04 1.70 5.19
C LEU A 123 10.08 0.81 4.54
N ALA A 124 10.18 0.84 3.20
CA ALA A 124 11.15 0.02 2.48
C ALA A 124 12.58 0.32 2.93
N ARG A 125 12.91 1.58 3.13
CA ARG A 125 14.25 1.97 3.59
C ARG A 125 14.50 1.55 5.04
N LEU A 126 13.54 1.75 5.93
CA LEU A 126 13.67 1.33 7.33
C LEU A 126 13.78 -0.19 7.44
N ALA A 127 13.06 -0.92 6.60
CA ALA A 127 13.10 -2.37 6.61
C ALA A 127 14.48 -2.92 6.25
N THR A 128 15.25 -2.21 5.42
CA THR A 128 16.63 -2.65 5.11
C THR A 128 17.52 -2.63 6.34
N GLU A 129 17.20 -1.80 7.36
CA GLU A 129 17.94 -1.74 8.60
C GLU A 129 17.47 -2.79 9.60
N PHE A 130 16.16 -3.03 9.70
CA PHE A 130 15.56 -3.79 10.79
C PHE A 130 15.06 -5.18 10.41
N ASP A 131 14.99 -5.51 9.15
CA ASP A 131 14.47 -6.81 8.69
C ASP A 131 15.48 -7.50 7.78
N THR A 132 15.86 -8.73 8.16
CA THR A 132 16.87 -9.52 7.42
C THR A 132 16.24 -10.37 6.31
N ARG A 133 14.92 -10.41 6.22
CA ARG A 133 14.22 -11.25 5.24
C ARG A 133 14.05 -10.60 3.88
N SER A 134 14.37 -9.33 3.75
CA SER A 134 14.14 -8.60 2.50
C SER A 134 15.41 -8.17 1.82
#